data_c9e90a00454e55eb2640b1e3202c018f
#
_entry.id   c9e90a00454e55eb2640b1e3202c018f
#
_cell.length_a   1.000
_cell.length_b   1.000
_cell.length_c   1.000
_cell.angle_alpha   90.00
_cell.angle_beta   90.00
_cell.angle_gamma   90.00
#
_symmetry.space_group_name_H-M   'P 1'
#
loop_
_entity.id
_entity.type
_entity.pdbx_description
1 polymer ?
#
loop_
_entity_poly.entity_id
_entity_poly.type
_entity_poly.pdbx_seq_one_letter_code
_entity_poly.pdbx_strand_id
1 'polypeptide(L)'
;MIRLGLHAKLYRNTGSYVSPSWNEVSNVKDLTLNLESGEADVTTRGNAGWRATVGTLKDASVEFQMLWDAADADFTAIQNAFLTNLPIECAIMSGEMNDSESRGLRAFFAVLKFTRSEALEEAIQAEVTMKPTVEGSPPIPPQWISGSGS
;
A
#
# COMPACT_ATOMS: atom_id res chain seq x y z
N MET A 1 18.52 3.96 10.72
CA MET A 1 19.04 2.59 10.44
C MET A 1 18.61 2.16 9.04
N ILE A 2 19.50 1.51 8.34
CA ILE A 2 19.17 0.98 6.99
C ILE A 2 18.33 -0.28 7.15
N ARG A 3 17.25 -0.36 6.37
CA ARG A 3 16.33 -1.49 6.37
C ARG A 3 16.55 -2.36 5.15
N LEU A 4 16.48 -3.66 5.33
CA LEU A 4 16.49 -4.62 4.21
C LEU A 4 15.08 -4.85 3.70
N GLY A 5 14.94 -5.21 2.43
CA GLY A 5 13.64 -5.50 1.84
C GLY A 5 12.85 -6.59 2.56
N LEU A 6 13.55 -7.55 3.14
CA LEU A 6 12.87 -8.63 3.89
C LEU A 6 12.17 -8.14 5.16
N HIS A 7 12.49 -6.93 5.65
CA HIS A 7 11.84 -6.35 6.82
C HIS A 7 10.57 -5.56 6.46
N ALA A 8 10.37 -5.25 5.18
CA ALA A 8 9.16 -4.57 4.75
C ALA A 8 7.95 -5.51 4.88
N LYS A 9 6.84 -4.97 5.37
CA LYS A 9 5.67 -5.75 5.69
C LYS A 9 4.39 -5.09 5.19
N LEU A 10 3.45 -5.91 4.78
CA LEU A 10 2.09 -5.49 4.45
C LEU A 10 1.17 -5.90 5.58
N TYR A 11 0.42 -4.94 6.10
CA TYR A 11 -0.57 -5.18 7.15
C TYR A 11 -1.97 -4.90 6.63
N ARG A 12 -2.94 -5.70 7.03
CA ARG A 12 -4.34 -5.49 6.76
C ARG A 12 -5.06 -5.14 8.07
N ASN A 13 -5.89 -4.11 8.03
CA ASN A 13 -6.69 -3.75 9.18
C ASN A 13 -7.93 -4.66 9.26
N THR A 14 -8.04 -5.43 10.34
CA THR A 14 -9.19 -6.28 10.61
C THR A 14 -10.19 -5.63 11.55
N GLY A 15 -9.86 -4.47 12.09
CA GLY A 15 -10.73 -3.68 12.97
C GLY A 15 -11.33 -2.48 12.23
N SER A 16 -11.64 -1.42 12.99
CA SER A 16 -12.15 -0.18 12.43
C SER A 16 -11.01 0.81 12.15
N TYR A 17 -11.33 1.89 11.42
CA TYR A 17 -10.34 2.92 11.16
C TYR A 17 -9.86 3.60 12.46
N VAL A 18 -10.79 3.87 13.37
CA VAL A 18 -10.51 4.55 14.63
C VAL A 18 -9.78 3.62 15.61
N SER A 19 -10.10 2.34 15.58
CA SER A 19 -9.49 1.33 16.44
C SER A 19 -8.96 0.18 15.58
N PRO A 20 -7.81 0.38 14.92
CA PRO A 20 -7.29 -0.61 13.99
C PRO A 20 -6.73 -1.83 14.70
N SER A 21 -6.92 -2.98 14.08
CA SER A 21 -6.29 -4.23 14.46
C SER A 21 -5.48 -4.72 13.27
N TRP A 22 -4.17 -4.55 13.31
CA TRP A 22 -3.29 -4.85 12.19
C TRP A 22 -2.90 -6.31 12.17
N ASN A 23 -3.12 -6.94 11.04
CA ASN A 23 -2.73 -8.32 10.79
C ASN A 23 -1.72 -8.38 9.66
N GLU A 24 -0.54 -8.96 9.92
CA GLU A 24 0.50 -9.09 8.91
C GLU A 24 0.08 -10.08 7.83
N VAL A 25 0.21 -9.68 6.57
CA VAL A 25 -0.01 -10.57 5.44
C VAL A 25 1.30 -11.28 5.15
N SER A 26 1.44 -12.51 5.64
CA SER A 26 2.72 -13.21 5.72
C SER A 26 3.14 -13.90 4.42
N ASN A 27 2.21 -14.17 3.50
CA ASN A 27 2.53 -14.87 2.24
C ASN A 27 2.85 -13.93 1.08
N VAL A 28 3.18 -12.68 1.38
CA VAL A 28 3.56 -11.66 0.40
C VAL A 28 5.05 -11.72 0.11
N LYS A 29 5.41 -11.54 -1.17
CA LYS A 29 6.79 -11.34 -1.58
C LYS A 29 6.86 -10.23 -2.63
N ASP A 30 8.05 -9.67 -2.83
CA ASP A 30 8.31 -8.62 -3.83
C ASP A 30 7.39 -7.41 -3.70
N LEU A 31 7.21 -6.95 -2.47
CA LEU A 31 6.36 -5.80 -2.16
C LEU A 31 7.00 -4.50 -2.62
N THR A 32 6.28 -3.73 -3.44
CA THR A 32 6.73 -2.44 -3.95
C THR A 32 5.68 -1.38 -3.67
N LEU A 33 6.11 -0.27 -3.08
CA LEU A 33 5.28 0.91 -2.88
C LEU A 33 5.82 2.04 -3.76
N ASN A 34 5.02 2.51 -4.71
CA ASN A 34 5.36 3.63 -5.58
C ASN A 34 4.58 4.86 -5.14
N LEU A 35 5.30 5.98 -4.97
CA LEU A 35 4.71 7.26 -4.63
C LEU A 35 5.13 8.28 -5.68
N GLU A 36 4.15 8.97 -6.25
CA GLU A 36 4.39 9.98 -7.28
C GLU A 36 3.57 11.23 -7.00
N SER A 37 4.04 12.35 -7.53
CA SER A 37 3.32 13.61 -7.47
C SER A 37 3.24 14.20 -8.85
N GLY A 38 2.06 14.70 -9.22
CA GLY A 38 1.94 15.55 -10.39
C GLY A 38 2.67 16.86 -10.16
N GLU A 39 2.93 17.61 -11.23
CA GLU A 39 3.64 18.88 -11.12
C GLU A 39 2.96 19.97 -11.93
N ALA A 40 3.13 21.19 -11.48
CA ALA A 40 2.69 22.37 -12.22
C ALA A 40 3.83 23.37 -12.31
N ASP A 41 4.03 23.95 -13.51
CA ASP A 41 5.05 24.95 -13.73
C ASP A 41 4.52 26.30 -13.25
N VAL A 42 5.22 26.91 -12.31
CA VAL A 42 4.89 28.21 -11.75
C VAL A 42 6.03 29.21 -12.01
N THR A 43 6.80 28.99 -13.06
CA THR A 43 7.94 29.84 -13.42
C THR A 43 7.47 31.24 -13.77
N THR A 44 8.12 32.26 -13.20
CA THR A 44 7.92 33.66 -13.52
C THR A 44 9.28 34.33 -13.77
N ARG A 45 9.24 35.56 -14.27
CA ARG A 45 10.46 36.35 -14.47
C ARG A 45 11.21 36.59 -13.16
N GLY A 46 10.52 36.57 -12.03
CA GLY A 46 11.12 36.73 -10.72
C GLY A 46 11.99 35.57 -10.26
N ASN A 47 12.04 34.46 -11.02
CA ASN A 47 12.76 33.27 -10.63
C ASN A 47 14.24 33.26 -11.08
N ALA A 48 14.78 34.43 -11.48
CA ALA A 48 16.19 34.62 -11.83
C ALA A 48 16.71 33.59 -12.87
N GLY A 49 15.88 33.25 -13.84
CA GLY A 49 16.25 32.31 -14.91
C GLY A 49 16.07 30.85 -14.56
N TRP A 50 15.57 30.54 -13.38
CA TRP A 50 15.30 29.16 -12.97
C TRP A 50 13.84 28.79 -13.19
N ARG A 51 13.61 27.53 -13.55
CA ARG A 51 12.26 27.00 -13.57
C ARG A 51 11.79 26.71 -12.16
N ALA A 52 10.55 27.03 -11.87
CA ALA A 52 9.92 26.71 -10.59
C ALA A 52 8.76 25.75 -10.82
N THR A 53 8.74 24.67 -10.06
CA THR A 53 7.75 23.63 -10.17
C THR A 53 7.18 23.34 -8.78
N VAL A 54 5.86 23.18 -8.68
CA VAL A 54 5.20 22.75 -7.44
C VAL A 54 4.52 21.42 -7.63
N GLY A 55 4.51 20.63 -6.57
CA GLY A 55 3.77 19.38 -6.55
C GLY A 55 2.27 19.65 -6.54
N THR A 56 1.51 18.84 -7.26
CA THR A 56 0.06 18.93 -7.31
C THR A 56 -0.55 17.69 -6.64
N LEU A 57 -1.27 16.86 -7.36
CA LEU A 57 -1.90 15.68 -6.80
C LEU A 57 -0.88 14.56 -6.58
N LYS A 58 -0.99 13.87 -5.47
CA LYS A 58 -0.16 12.71 -5.18
C LYS A 58 -0.87 11.44 -5.61
N ASP A 59 -0.07 10.49 -6.12
CA ASP A 59 -0.55 9.19 -6.54
C ASP A 59 0.33 8.13 -5.90
N ALA A 60 -0.28 6.99 -5.60
CA ALA A 60 0.44 5.87 -5.02
C ALA A 60 -0.04 4.58 -5.66
N SER A 61 0.85 3.59 -5.75
CA SER A 61 0.47 2.25 -6.15
C SER A 61 1.26 1.24 -5.32
N VAL A 62 0.64 0.13 -5.03
CA VAL A 62 1.26 -0.98 -4.30
C VAL A 62 1.17 -2.21 -5.18
N GLU A 63 2.30 -2.83 -5.43
CA GLU A 63 2.39 -4.05 -6.22
C GLU A 63 3.09 -5.11 -5.38
N PHE A 64 2.55 -6.33 -5.41
CA PHE A 64 3.16 -7.44 -4.69
C PHE A 64 2.69 -8.76 -5.27
N GLN A 65 3.41 -9.82 -4.90
CA GLN A 65 3.03 -11.18 -5.22
C GLN A 65 2.66 -11.91 -3.95
N MET A 66 1.64 -12.77 -4.04
CA MET A 66 1.22 -13.62 -2.93
C MET A 66 1.30 -15.08 -3.37
N LEU A 67 1.72 -15.95 -2.48
CA LEU A 67 1.54 -17.38 -2.69
C LEU A 67 0.06 -17.72 -2.52
N TRP A 68 -0.44 -18.58 -3.40
CA TRP A 68 -1.86 -18.95 -3.39
C TRP A 68 -2.16 -19.82 -2.19
N ASP A 69 -3.03 -19.35 -1.30
CA ASP A 69 -3.50 -20.10 -0.14
C ASP A 69 -4.94 -19.71 0.16
N ALA A 70 -5.88 -20.51 -0.33
CA ALA A 70 -7.30 -20.23 -0.15
C ALA A 70 -7.76 -20.32 1.31
N ALA A 71 -6.97 -20.93 2.18
CA ALA A 71 -7.27 -21.01 3.62
C ALA A 71 -6.79 -19.77 4.38
N ASP A 72 -5.95 -18.94 3.77
CA ASP A 72 -5.46 -17.72 4.41
C ASP A 72 -6.54 -16.63 4.35
N ALA A 73 -6.90 -16.08 5.52
CA ALA A 73 -7.93 -15.06 5.61
C ALA A 73 -7.54 -13.77 4.87
N ASP A 74 -6.28 -13.39 4.91
CA ASP A 74 -5.82 -12.17 4.23
C ASP A 74 -5.85 -12.33 2.72
N PHE A 75 -5.43 -13.48 2.22
CA PHE A 75 -5.53 -13.80 0.79
C PHE A 75 -7.00 -13.72 0.32
N THR A 76 -7.90 -14.34 1.07
CA THR A 76 -9.33 -14.33 0.76
C THR A 76 -9.91 -12.93 0.79
N ALA A 77 -9.49 -12.10 1.76
CA ALA A 77 -9.96 -10.72 1.86
C ALA A 77 -9.54 -9.88 0.65
N ILE A 78 -8.31 -10.03 0.20
CA ILE A 78 -7.80 -9.30 -0.97
C ILE A 78 -8.51 -9.77 -2.24
N GLN A 79 -8.70 -11.08 -2.40
CA GLN A 79 -9.44 -11.62 -3.54
C GLN A 79 -10.88 -11.11 -3.58
N ASN A 80 -11.56 -11.10 -2.45
CA ASN A 80 -12.93 -10.61 -2.36
C ASN A 80 -13.01 -9.10 -2.63
N ALA A 81 -12.03 -8.33 -2.17
CA ALA A 81 -11.98 -6.90 -2.45
C ALA A 81 -11.89 -6.64 -3.96
N PHE A 82 -11.14 -7.45 -4.68
CA PHE A 82 -11.09 -7.35 -6.15
C PHE A 82 -12.43 -7.72 -6.78
N LEU A 83 -13.01 -8.83 -6.37
CA LEU A 83 -14.23 -9.36 -7.00
C LEU A 83 -15.47 -8.51 -6.71
N THR A 84 -15.54 -7.89 -5.55
CA THR A 84 -16.69 -7.08 -5.13
C THR A 84 -16.50 -5.58 -5.35
N ASN A 85 -15.30 -5.15 -5.76
CA ASN A 85 -14.93 -3.73 -5.91
C ASN A 85 -15.09 -2.91 -4.62
N LEU A 86 -14.93 -3.55 -3.48
CA LEU A 86 -14.94 -2.88 -2.19
C LEU A 86 -13.51 -2.54 -1.76
N PRO A 87 -13.31 -1.39 -1.10
CA PRO A 87 -11.98 -1.01 -0.64
C PRO A 87 -11.53 -1.89 0.54
N ILE A 88 -10.21 -2.00 0.68
CA ILE A 88 -9.57 -2.69 1.79
C ILE A 88 -8.55 -1.75 2.42
N GLU A 89 -8.55 -1.66 3.73
CA GLU A 89 -7.57 -0.81 4.43
C GLU A 89 -6.30 -1.59 4.72
N CYS A 90 -5.18 -1.06 4.25
CA CYS A 90 -3.87 -1.67 4.42
C CYS A 90 -2.84 -0.63 4.83
N ALA A 91 -1.75 -1.12 5.43
CA ALA A 91 -0.57 -0.31 5.72
C ALA A 91 0.66 -1.03 5.20
N ILE A 92 1.46 -0.32 4.42
CA ILE A 92 2.72 -0.84 3.87
C ILE A 92 3.84 -0.22 4.69
N MET A 93 4.48 -1.03 5.53
CA MET A 93 5.45 -0.57 6.51
C MET A 93 6.85 -1.04 6.18
N SER A 94 7.85 -0.28 6.59
CA SER A 94 9.25 -0.65 6.41
C SER A 94 9.73 -1.69 7.42
N GLY A 95 8.92 -2.05 8.39
CA GLY A 95 9.24 -3.05 9.41
C GLY A 95 8.01 -3.39 10.23
N GLU A 96 8.24 -3.90 11.44
CA GLU A 96 7.14 -4.27 12.35
C GLU A 96 6.26 -3.07 12.72
N MET A 97 4.95 -3.31 12.83
CA MET A 97 4.01 -2.26 13.21
C MET A 97 4.27 -1.72 14.62
N ASN A 98 4.84 -2.52 15.49
CA ASN A 98 5.16 -2.12 16.86
C ASN A 98 6.55 -1.48 17.00
N ASP A 99 7.27 -1.28 15.91
CA ASP A 99 8.58 -0.64 15.89
C ASP A 99 8.39 0.85 15.57
N SER A 100 8.83 1.72 16.47
CA SER A 100 8.68 3.17 16.32
C SER A 100 9.47 3.75 15.13
N GLU A 101 10.49 3.05 14.65
CA GLU A 101 11.26 3.47 13.48
C GLU A 101 10.64 3.00 12.16
N SER A 102 9.64 2.15 12.21
CA SER A 102 8.93 1.71 11.02
C SER A 102 8.07 2.84 10.46
N ARG A 103 8.10 3.02 9.15
CA ARG A 103 7.34 4.07 8.47
C ARG A 103 6.62 3.46 7.28
N GLY A 104 5.47 3.99 6.96
CA GLY A 104 4.74 3.49 5.82
C GLY A 104 3.48 4.27 5.50
N LEU A 105 2.78 3.81 4.47
CA LEU A 105 1.55 4.41 3.99
C LEU A 105 0.35 3.59 4.47
N ARG A 106 -0.58 4.25 5.14
CA ARG A 106 -1.87 3.69 5.52
C ARG A 106 -2.96 4.33 4.66
N ALA A 107 -3.75 3.51 3.99
CA ALA A 107 -4.82 4.01 3.15
C ALA A 107 -5.88 2.93 2.92
N PHE A 108 -7.04 3.36 2.45
CA PHE A 108 -7.99 2.46 1.83
C PHE A 108 -7.57 2.26 0.38
N PHE A 109 -7.45 1.01 -0.04
CA PHE A 109 -6.98 0.66 -1.38
C PHE A 109 -8.08 -0.03 -2.17
N ALA A 110 -8.14 0.30 -3.46
CA ALA A 110 -8.90 -0.47 -4.43
C ALA A 110 -7.97 -1.49 -5.06
N VAL A 111 -8.36 -2.76 -5.06
CA VAL A 111 -7.58 -3.82 -5.71
C VAL A 111 -7.96 -3.81 -7.18
N LEU A 112 -7.00 -3.44 -8.03
CA LEU A 112 -7.24 -3.22 -9.46
C LEU A 112 -6.80 -4.38 -10.33
N LYS A 113 -5.87 -5.21 -9.84
CA LYS A 113 -5.34 -6.34 -10.58
C LYS A 113 -5.15 -7.52 -9.64
N PHE A 114 -5.61 -8.68 -10.07
CA PHE A 114 -5.43 -9.93 -9.35
C PHE A 114 -5.19 -11.03 -10.38
N THR A 115 -3.92 -11.31 -10.67
CA THR A 115 -3.53 -12.24 -11.73
C THR A 115 -2.94 -13.49 -11.12
N ARG A 116 -3.47 -14.65 -11.52
CA ARG A 116 -2.94 -15.94 -11.07
C ARG A 116 -1.94 -16.48 -12.09
N SER A 117 -0.78 -16.92 -11.59
CA SER A 117 0.27 -17.52 -12.41
C SER A 117 0.54 -18.94 -11.93
N GLU A 118 0.58 -19.88 -12.86
CA GLU A 118 0.70 -21.33 -12.58
C GLU A 118 1.87 -21.94 -13.36
N ALA A 119 3.11 -21.58 -12.99
CA ALA A 119 4.28 -22.17 -13.58
C ALA A 119 4.43 -23.63 -13.14
N LEU A 120 4.89 -24.50 -14.04
CA LEU A 120 4.85 -25.95 -13.86
C LEU A 120 5.57 -26.45 -12.60
N GLU A 121 6.72 -25.88 -12.27
CA GLU A 121 7.53 -26.32 -11.13
C GLU A 121 7.50 -25.33 -9.96
N GLU A 122 6.56 -24.40 -9.96
CA GLU A 122 6.48 -23.37 -8.94
C GLU A 122 5.13 -23.42 -8.23
N ALA A 123 5.08 -22.84 -7.04
CA ALA A 123 3.83 -22.64 -6.35
C ALA A 123 2.94 -21.66 -7.14
N ILE A 124 1.64 -21.85 -7.07
CA ILE A 124 0.70 -20.90 -7.68
C ILE A 124 0.84 -19.55 -7.00
N GLN A 125 0.99 -18.50 -7.79
CA GLN A 125 1.18 -17.14 -7.30
C GLN A 125 0.10 -16.22 -7.83
N ALA A 126 -0.25 -15.21 -7.04
CA ALA A 126 -1.12 -14.13 -7.48
C ALA A 126 -0.33 -12.83 -7.49
N GLU A 127 -0.44 -12.09 -8.59
CA GLU A 127 0.09 -10.73 -8.68
C GLU A 127 -1.03 -9.76 -8.38
N VAL A 128 -0.80 -8.85 -7.43
CA VAL A 128 -1.81 -7.91 -6.96
C VAL A 128 -1.30 -6.48 -7.13
N THR A 129 -2.17 -5.63 -7.69
CA THR A 129 -1.92 -4.19 -7.78
C THR A 129 -3.05 -3.46 -7.07
N MET A 130 -2.71 -2.57 -6.14
CA MET A 130 -3.66 -1.76 -5.41
C MET A 130 -3.30 -0.28 -5.55
N LYS A 131 -4.33 0.56 -5.55
CA LYS A 131 -4.16 2.02 -5.50
C LYS A 131 -5.06 2.61 -4.44
N PRO A 132 -4.66 3.72 -3.80
CA PRO A 132 -5.50 4.38 -2.81
C PRO A 132 -6.83 4.80 -3.42
N THR A 133 -7.89 4.64 -2.65
CA THR A 133 -9.22 5.13 -2.98
C THR A 133 -9.76 5.93 -1.82
N VAL A 134 -10.93 6.51 -2.01
CA VAL A 134 -11.58 7.34 -1.01
C VAL A 134 -12.70 6.55 -0.35
N GLU A 135 -12.72 6.54 0.98
CA GLU A 135 -13.73 5.85 1.77
C GLU A 135 -14.19 6.76 2.91
N GLY A 136 -15.44 6.66 3.24
CA GLY A 136 -16.01 7.38 4.37
C GLY A 136 -16.62 8.73 3.99
N SER A 137 -17.34 9.31 4.97
CA SER A 137 -17.98 10.64 4.87
C SER A 137 -17.78 11.36 6.20
N PRO A 138 -16.82 12.32 6.29
CA PRO A 138 -15.98 12.85 5.21
C PRO A 138 -14.94 11.84 4.69
N PRO A 139 -14.42 12.02 3.47
CA PRO A 139 -13.44 11.11 2.90
C PRO A 139 -12.16 11.01 3.73
N ILE A 140 -11.62 9.81 3.86
CA ILE A 140 -10.40 9.55 4.62
C ILE A 140 -9.24 9.46 3.64
N PRO A 141 -8.27 10.41 3.66
CA PRO A 141 -7.14 10.37 2.75
C PRO A 141 -6.08 9.37 3.18
N PRO A 142 -5.17 8.99 2.28
CA PRO A 142 -3.98 8.24 2.66
C PRO A 142 -3.15 9.01 3.69
N GLN A 143 -2.52 8.27 4.61
CA GLN A 143 -1.70 8.84 5.67
C GLN A 143 -0.35 8.17 5.73
N TRP A 144 0.70 8.98 5.91
CA TRP A 144 2.02 8.46 6.21
C TRP A 144 2.13 8.27 7.72
N ILE A 145 2.33 7.03 8.15
CA ILE A 145 2.32 6.70 9.57
C ILE A 145 3.65 6.10 10.02
N SER A 146 3.85 6.11 11.32
CA SER A 146 4.96 5.40 11.96
C SER A 146 4.41 4.29 12.84
N GLY A 147 5.25 3.29 13.13
CA GLY A 147 4.89 2.22 14.02
C GLY A 147 4.64 2.72 15.44
N SER A 148 3.94 1.92 16.23
CA SER A 148 3.47 2.34 17.56
C SER A 148 4.57 2.44 18.61
N GLY A 149 5.66 1.68 18.46
CA GLY A 149 6.79 1.77 19.39
C GLY A 149 6.47 1.34 20.82
N SER A 150 6.15 0.11 21.01
CA SER A 150 5.86 -0.42 22.35
C SER A 150 7.08 -1.04 23.02
#